data_8cf9fc34d8c40e73d85c66ad3f4d95e2
#
_entry.id   8cf9fc34d8c40e73d85c66ad3f4d95e2
#
_cell.length_a   1.000
_cell.length_b   1.000
_cell.length_c   1.000
_cell.angle_alpha   90.00
_cell.angle_beta   90.00
_cell.angle_gamma   90.00
#
_symmetry.space_group_name_H-M   'P 1'
#
loop_
_entity.id
_entity.type
_entity.pdbx_description
1 polymer ?
#
loop_
_entity_poly.entity_id
_entity_poly.type
_entity_poly.pdbx_seq_one_letter_code
_entity_poly.pdbx_strand_id
1 'polypeptide(L)'
;MKLHAFLLSPPEEESHDVAVVVHAEHSCAEETGIYARHYLEEGYQVLMPDLRGHGRSEGNYIAFGYDDRLDVMDWIYWIIKRDPKARIVLHGLSSGGAACLLAEGEHLPSNVIAVISDSSYTSLKEECARLIRLATRSDFLPTALRLFFFRVVVLFRAGFDLYKASPIHAVKHATVPTLFLHGDNDQIVPVEMCKRLYREAVCSREYATFIGAGHLEGVMTNPNRYWKRVDSFIARQKET
;
A
#
# COMPACT_ATOMS: atom_id res chain seq x y z
N MET A 1 0.85 19.36 -9.65
CA MET A 1 1.82 18.26 -9.89
C MET A 1 1.21 17.32 -10.90
N LYS A 2 1.96 16.86 -11.88
CA LYS A 2 1.51 15.86 -12.86
C LYS A 2 1.89 14.48 -12.38
N LEU A 3 0.92 13.57 -12.35
CA LEU A 3 1.15 12.16 -12.03
C LEU A 3 0.99 11.32 -13.29
N HIS A 4 1.76 10.26 -13.36
CA HIS A 4 1.74 9.28 -14.43
C HIS A 4 1.15 7.96 -13.92
N ALA A 5 0.44 7.24 -14.76
CA ALA A 5 0.02 5.87 -14.51
C ALA A 5 -0.09 5.09 -15.82
N PHE A 6 0.07 3.80 -15.76
CA PHE A 6 -0.37 2.90 -16.82
C PHE A 6 -1.80 2.45 -16.53
N LEU A 7 -2.65 2.46 -17.55
CA LEU A 7 -3.96 1.81 -17.52
C LEU A 7 -3.95 0.70 -18.56
N LEU A 8 -4.10 -0.52 -18.08
CA LEU A 8 -4.19 -1.71 -18.93
C LEU A 8 -5.62 -2.24 -18.88
N SER A 9 -6.09 -2.76 -20.02
CA SER A 9 -7.42 -3.38 -20.14
C SER A 9 -7.28 -4.81 -20.62
N PRO A 10 -8.14 -5.74 -20.16
CA PRO A 10 -8.19 -7.08 -20.69
C PRO A 10 -8.62 -7.05 -22.17
N PRO A 11 -8.21 -8.04 -22.98
CA PRO A 11 -8.41 -7.98 -24.44
C PRO A 11 -9.89 -8.08 -24.91
N GLU A 12 -10.80 -8.62 -24.13
CA GLU A 12 -12.09 -9.09 -24.62
C GLU A 12 -13.34 -8.54 -23.93
N GLU A 13 -13.28 -7.71 -22.88
CA GLU A 13 -14.47 -7.24 -22.15
C GLU A 13 -14.37 -5.81 -21.60
N GLU A 14 -15.50 -5.08 -21.65
CA GLU A 14 -15.72 -3.89 -20.83
C GLU A 14 -15.94 -4.34 -19.37
N SER A 15 -14.87 -4.38 -18.59
CA SER A 15 -14.93 -4.74 -17.19
C SER A 15 -15.13 -3.49 -16.34
N HIS A 16 -16.10 -3.52 -15.42
CA HIS A 16 -16.23 -2.53 -14.34
C HIS A 16 -15.31 -2.83 -13.14
N ASP A 17 -14.60 -3.97 -13.16
CA ASP A 17 -13.65 -4.32 -12.11
C ASP A 17 -12.30 -3.67 -12.41
N VAL A 18 -11.80 -2.90 -11.45
CA VAL A 18 -10.53 -2.16 -11.59
C VAL A 18 -9.63 -2.49 -10.41
N ALA A 19 -8.40 -2.96 -10.68
CA ALA A 19 -7.36 -3.08 -9.69
C ALA A 19 -6.42 -1.88 -9.77
N VAL A 20 -6.20 -1.19 -8.67
CA VAL A 20 -5.18 -0.15 -8.53
C VAL A 20 -4.00 -0.74 -7.80
N VAL A 21 -2.89 -0.98 -8.51
CA VAL A 21 -1.70 -1.61 -7.95
C VAL A 21 -0.66 -0.54 -7.62
N VAL A 22 -0.44 -0.29 -6.34
CA VAL A 22 0.41 0.81 -5.84
C VAL A 22 1.76 0.26 -5.41
N HIS A 23 2.82 0.70 -6.09
CA HIS A 23 4.20 0.21 -5.89
C HIS A 23 4.83 0.65 -4.54
N ALA A 24 5.92 -0.02 -4.15
CA ALA A 24 6.72 0.30 -2.97
C ALA A 24 7.63 1.53 -3.20
N GLU A 25 8.24 2.07 -2.13
CA GLU A 25 9.30 3.07 -2.25
C GLU A 25 10.49 2.51 -3.05
N HIS A 26 11.20 3.38 -3.74
CA HIS A 26 12.32 3.03 -4.63
C HIS A 26 11.96 2.09 -5.80
N SER A 27 10.66 1.97 -6.12
CA SER A 27 10.11 1.19 -7.23
C SER A 27 9.37 2.11 -8.20
N CYS A 28 8.70 1.56 -9.20
CA CYS A 28 7.85 2.28 -10.16
C CYS A 28 6.70 1.39 -10.63
N ALA A 29 5.79 1.97 -11.39
CA ALA A 29 4.63 1.28 -11.92
C ALA A 29 4.98 0.00 -12.70
N GLU A 30 6.02 0.05 -13.55
CA GLU A 30 6.43 -1.11 -14.36
C GLU A 30 6.84 -2.33 -13.52
N GLU A 31 7.40 -2.13 -12.33
CA GLU A 31 7.83 -3.22 -11.45
C GLU A 31 6.66 -3.96 -10.78
N THR A 32 5.45 -3.42 -10.88
CA THR A 32 4.24 -4.11 -10.40
C THR A 32 3.65 -5.09 -11.41
N GLY A 33 4.33 -5.33 -12.52
CA GLY A 33 3.85 -6.14 -13.66
C GLY A 33 3.35 -7.54 -13.32
N ILE A 34 3.95 -8.21 -12.32
CA ILE A 34 3.50 -9.55 -11.88
C ILE A 34 2.08 -9.49 -11.29
N TYR A 35 1.76 -8.42 -10.55
CA TYR A 35 0.44 -8.20 -9.98
C TYR A 35 -0.56 -7.79 -11.06
N ALA A 36 -0.15 -6.88 -11.95
CA ALA A 36 -0.98 -6.44 -13.06
C ALA A 36 -1.37 -7.59 -13.98
N ARG A 37 -0.43 -8.48 -14.28
CA ARG A 37 -0.68 -9.66 -15.11
C ARG A 37 -1.79 -10.53 -14.52
N HIS A 38 -1.74 -10.85 -13.23
CA HIS A 38 -2.75 -11.67 -12.58
C HIS A 38 -4.14 -11.02 -12.69
N TYR A 39 -4.24 -9.73 -12.33
CA TYR A 39 -5.53 -9.02 -12.41
C TYR A 39 -6.08 -8.95 -13.84
N LEU A 40 -5.22 -8.77 -14.84
CA LEU A 40 -5.64 -8.81 -16.26
C LEU A 40 -6.16 -10.20 -16.68
N GLU A 41 -5.49 -11.28 -16.23
CA GLU A 41 -5.91 -12.66 -16.46
C GLU A 41 -7.26 -12.97 -15.79
N GLU A 42 -7.58 -12.29 -14.66
CA GLU A 42 -8.86 -12.35 -13.95
C GLU A 42 -9.92 -11.34 -14.48
N GLY A 43 -9.64 -10.67 -15.60
CA GLY A 43 -10.61 -9.79 -16.29
C GLY A 43 -10.74 -8.39 -15.73
N TYR A 44 -9.81 -7.92 -14.89
CA TYR A 44 -9.79 -6.55 -14.36
C TYR A 44 -9.13 -5.59 -15.35
N GLN A 45 -9.60 -4.34 -15.38
CA GLN A 45 -8.75 -3.24 -15.78
C GLN A 45 -7.71 -3.00 -14.67
N VAL A 46 -6.48 -2.65 -15.04
CA VAL A 46 -5.41 -2.43 -14.05
C VAL A 46 -4.83 -1.03 -14.19
N LEU A 47 -4.94 -0.24 -13.13
CA LEU A 47 -4.27 1.05 -13.02
C LEU A 47 -3.00 0.86 -12.17
N MET A 48 -1.84 1.21 -12.73
CA MET A 48 -0.56 1.19 -12.04
C MET A 48 -0.01 2.61 -11.99
N PRO A 49 -0.22 3.37 -10.89
CA PRO A 49 0.30 4.71 -10.75
C PRO A 49 1.79 4.68 -10.40
N ASP A 50 2.56 5.62 -10.97
CA ASP A 50 3.81 6.05 -10.39
C ASP A 50 3.50 7.01 -9.23
N LEU A 51 3.95 6.68 -8.03
CA LEU A 51 3.82 7.55 -6.86
C LEU A 51 4.62 8.85 -7.08
N ARG A 52 4.28 9.91 -6.35
CA ARG A 52 5.02 11.18 -6.41
C ARG A 52 6.52 10.97 -6.18
N GLY A 53 7.35 11.61 -7.01
CA GLY A 53 8.81 11.48 -6.93
C GLY A 53 9.36 10.14 -7.44
N HIS A 54 8.53 9.29 -8.07
CA HIS A 54 8.93 8.01 -8.64
C HIS A 54 8.55 7.92 -10.13
N GLY A 55 9.21 7.01 -10.84
CA GLY A 55 8.92 6.70 -12.23
C GLY A 55 8.87 7.94 -13.11
N ARG A 56 7.73 8.18 -13.75
CA ARG A 56 7.46 9.33 -14.63
C ARG A 56 6.61 10.42 -13.97
N SER A 57 6.21 10.23 -12.71
CA SER A 57 5.49 11.23 -11.93
C SER A 57 6.40 12.37 -11.49
N GLU A 58 5.87 13.60 -11.47
CA GLU A 58 6.57 14.73 -10.86
C GLU A 58 6.67 14.53 -9.34
N GLY A 59 7.61 15.26 -8.73
CA GLY A 59 7.86 15.26 -7.29
C GLY A 59 9.35 15.28 -7.01
N ASN A 60 9.73 15.81 -5.84
CA ASN A 60 11.12 15.96 -5.42
C ASN A 60 11.40 15.36 -4.04
N TYR A 61 10.48 14.54 -3.52
CA TYR A 61 10.62 13.81 -2.28
C TYR A 61 9.77 12.55 -2.29
N ILE A 62 10.14 11.59 -1.46
CA ILE A 62 9.40 10.35 -1.21
C ILE A 62 8.51 10.58 0.02
N ALA A 63 7.20 10.37 -0.12
CA ALA A 63 6.23 10.63 0.94
C ALA A 63 5.95 9.42 1.84
N PHE A 64 6.50 8.25 1.50
CA PHE A 64 6.32 7.01 2.27
C PHE A 64 4.85 6.70 2.60
N GLY A 65 3.96 6.87 1.66
CA GLY A 65 2.53 6.64 1.83
C GLY A 65 1.75 7.87 2.31
N TYR A 66 2.35 8.86 3.00
CA TYR A 66 1.60 9.94 3.63
C TYR A 66 0.88 10.84 2.62
N ASP A 67 1.61 11.51 1.75
CA ASP A 67 0.97 12.32 0.70
C ASP A 67 0.50 11.46 -0.47
N ASP A 68 1.14 10.29 -0.67
CA ASP A 68 0.74 9.31 -1.69
C ASP A 68 -0.71 8.86 -1.51
N ARG A 69 -1.25 8.85 -0.28
CA ARG A 69 -2.65 8.54 -0.01
C ARG A 69 -3.62 9.47 -0.75
N LEU A 70 -3.26 10.75 -0.88
CA LEU A 70 -4.07 11.74 -1.60
C LEU A 70 -4.01 11.49 -3.11
N ASP A 71 -2.84 11.09 -3.62
CA ASP A 71 -2.70 10.71 -5.02
C ASP A 71 -3.50 9.44 -5.34
N VAL A 72 -3.52 8.46 -4.41
CA VAL A 72 -4.39 7.27 -4.52
C VAL A 72 -5.86 7.68 -4.57
N MET A 73 -6.30 8.62 -3.70
CA MET A 73 -7.66 9.17 -3.73
C MET A 73 -7.98 9.84 -5.06
N ASP A 74 -7.06 10.64 -5.61
CA ASP A 74 -7.24 11.30 -6.90
C ASP A 74 -7.40 10.27 -8.03
N TRP A 75 -6.62 9.19 -8.04
CA TRP A 75 -6.75 8.08 -8.98
C TRP A 75 -8.08 7.34 -8.85
N ILE A 76 -8.56 7.10 -7.62
CA ILE A 76 -9.88 6.50 -7.37
C ILE A 76 -10.98 7.38 -7.99
N TYR A 77 -10.96 8.69 -7.72
CA TYR A 77 -11.95 9.61 -8.30
C TYR A 77 -11.83 9.75 -9.82
N TRP A 78 -10.61 9.64 -10.36
CA TRP A 78 -10.39 9.61 -11.80
C TRP A 78 -11.04 8.37 -12.45
N ILE A 79 -10.93 7.20 -11.82
CA ILE A 79 -11.61 5.96 -12.27
C ILE A 79 -13.12 6.15 -12.22
N ILE A 80 -13.66 6.58 -11.08
CA ILE A 80 -15.12 6.75 -10.89
C ILE A 80 -15.71 7.75 -11.89
N LYS A 81 -14.98 8.81 -12.22
CA LYS A 81 -15.40 9.77 -13.24
C LYS A 81 -15.52 9.15 -14.63
N ARG A 82 -14.68 8.18 -14.96
CA ARG A 82 -14.69 7.45 -16.24
C ARG A 82 -15.72 6.34 -16.25
N ASP A 83 -15.86 5.64 -15.14
CA ASP A 83 -16.82 4.57 -14.93
C ASP A 83 -17.44 4.67 -13.53
N PRO A 84 -18.62 5.29 -13.40
CA PRO A 84 -19.32 5.39 -12.13
C PRO A 84 -19.73 4.05 -11.51
N LYS A 85 -19.73 2.97 -12.29
CA LYS A 85 -20.03 1.60 -11.83
C LYS A 85 -18.78 0.81 -11.44
N ALA A 86 -17.60 1.41 -11.53
CA ALA A 86 -16.34 0.73 -11.23
C ALA A 86 -16.37 0.12 -9.81
N ARG A 87 -15.93 -1.13 -9.70
CA ARG A 87 -15.64 -1.82 -8.45
C ARG A 87 -14.12 -1.87 -8.30
N ILE A 88 -13.61 -1.10 -7.36
CA ILE A 88 -12.18 -0.83 -7.23
C ILE A 88 -11.57 -1.69 -6.13
N VAL A 89 -10.50 -2.40 -6.46
CA VAL A 89 -9.61 -3.08 -5.51
C VAL A 89 -8.32 -2.29 -5.40
N LEU A 90 -7.94 -1.86 -4.21
CA LEU A 90 -6.63 -1.28 -3.94
C LEU A 90 -5.66 -2.38 -3.53
N HIS A 91 -4.55 -2.54 -4.23
CA HIS A 91 -3.50 -3.49 -3.89
C HIS A 91 -2.18 -2.75 -3.73
N GLY A 92 -1.80 -2.46 -2.50
CA GLY A 92 -0.61 -1.69 -2.19
C GLY A 92 0.53 -2.55 -1.64
N LEU A 93 1.75 -2.24 -2.08
CA LEU A 93 2.99 -2.94 -1.77
C LEU A 93 3.85 -2.08 -0.85
N SER A 94 4.21 -2.56 0.34
CA SER A 94 5.06 -1.86 1.32
C SER A 94 4.54 -0.45 1.63
N SER A 95 5.27 0.61 1.25
CA SER A 95 4.81 2.01 1.38
C SER A 95 3.57 2.32 0.54
N GLY A 96 3.39 1.67 -0.62
CA GLY A 96 2.14 1.72 -1.39
C GLY A 96 0.97 1.10 -0.64
N GLY A 97 1.21 0.01 0.10
CA GLY A 97 0.21 -0.56 1.01
C GLY A 97 -0.10 0.38 2.18
N ALA A 98 0.92 1.07 2.71
CA ALA A 98 0.70 2.12 3.71
C ALA A 98 -0.13 3.28 3.14
N ALA A 99 0.10 3.68 1.88
CA ALA A 99 -0.71 4.70 1.20
C ALA A 99 -2.19 4.28 1.09
N CYS A 100 -2.45 3.03 0.68
CA CYS A 100 -3.81 2.48 0.62
C CYS A 100 -4.50 2.47 2.00
N LEU A 101 -3.80 2.01 3.06
CA LEU A 101 -4.33 2.03 4.43
C LEU A 101 -4.56 3.46 4.95
N LEU A 102 -3.68 4.40 4.62
CA LEU A 102 -3.85 5.80 5.00
C LEU A 102 -5.01 6.47 4.25
N ALA A 103 -5.27 6.07 2.99
CA ALA A 103 -6.40 6.53 2.21
C ALA A 103 -7.75 6.11 2.83
N GLU A 104 -7.82 4.98 3.55
CA GLU A 104 -9.01 4.60 4.32
C GLU A 104 -9.38 5.66 5.38
N GLY A 105 -8.40 6.35 5.95
CA GLY A 105 -8.61 7.45 6.88
C GLY A 105 -9.21 8.72 6.24
N GLU A 106 -9.16 8.82 4.91
CA GLU A 106 -9.76 9.91 4.12
C GLU A 106 -11.19 9.57 3.62
N HIS A 107 -11.79 8.50 4.12
CA HIS A 107 -13.11 7.98 3.73
C HIS A 107 -13.22 7.60 2.25
N LEU A 108 -12.80 6.39 1.94
CA LEU A 108 -12.89 5.81 0.60
C LEU A 108 -14.34 5.78 0.08
N PRO A 109 -14.59 6.11 -1.20
CA PRO A 109 -15.91 5.98 -1.80
C PRO A 109 -16.36 4.51 -1.88
N SER A 110 -17.68 4.29 -1.91
CA SER A 110 -18.30 2.95 -1.94
C SER A 110 -17.91 2.09 -3.15
N ASN A 111 -17.33 2.71 -4.18
CA ASN A 111 -16.74 2.01 -5.32
C ASN A 111 -15.51 1.16 -4.92
N VAL A 112 -14.82 1.51 -3.82
CA VAL A 112 -13.70 0.71 -3.33
C VAL A 112 -14.26 -0.45 -2.49
N ILE A 113 -14.16 -1.65 -3.03
CA ILE A 113 -14.74 -2.86 -2.44
C ILE A 113 -13.76 -3.65 -1.56
N ALA A 114 -12.45 -3.48 -1.78
CA ALA A 114 -11.43 -4.19 -1.03
C ALA A 114 -10.10 -3.41 -1.00
N VAL A 115 -9.38 -3.52 0.12
CA VAL A 115 -7.98 -3.09 0.25
C VAL A 115 -7.11 -4.30 0.53
N ILE A 116 -6.00 -4.44 -0.20
CA ILE A 116 -4.98 -5.46 0.01
C ILE A 116 -3.69 -4.73 0.37
N SER A 117 -3.19 -4.99 1.56
CA SER A 117 -1.98 -4.39 2.10
C SER A 117 -0.91 -5.47 2.24
N ASP A 118 0.08 -5.46 1.35
CA ASP A 118 1.19 -6.39 1.37
C ASP A 118 2.43 -5.74 1.98
N SER A 119 2.93 -6.34 3.06
CA SER A 119 4.19 -5.99 3.74
C SER A 119 4.28 -4.54 4.25
N SER A 120 3.14 -3.96 4.68
CA SER A 120 3.08 -2.58 5.16
C SER A 120 3.52 -2.44 6.60
N TYR A 121 4.07 -1.26 6.93
CA TYR A 121 4.46 -0.88 8.30
C TYR A 121 3.30 -0.28 9.10
N THR A 122 3.41 -0.27 10.43
CA THR A 122 2.42 0.33 11.35
C THR A 122 2.44 1.85 11.35
N SER A 123 3.64 2.45 11.39
CA SER A 123 3.85 3.90 11.32
C SER A 123 5.26 4.22 10.84
N LEU A 124 5.39 5.29 10.08
CA LEU A 124 6.70 5.76 9.60
C LEU A 124 7.62 6.14 10.75
N LYS A 125 7.07 6.67 11.86
CA LYS A 125 7.82 6.92 13.10
C LYS A 125 8.51 5.66 13.62
N GLU A 126 7.77 4.56 13.73
CA GLU A 126 8.26 3.29 14.28
C GLU A 126 9.30 2.67 13.33
N GLU A 127 9.02 2.68 12.04
CA GLU A 127 9.91 2.15 11.01
C GLU A 127 11.22 2.93 10.95
N CYS A 128 11.18 4.27 10.90
CA CYS A 128 12.38 5.09 10.94
C CYS A 128 13.19 4.90 12.24
N ALA A 129 12.52 4.79 13.39
CA ALA A 129 13.20 4.53 14.65
C ALA A 129 13.91 3.16 14.64
N ARG A 130 13.32 2.14 14.00
CA ARG A 130 13.92 0.82 13.82
C ARG A 130 15.14 0.89 12.90
N LEU A 131 14.99 1.51 11.73
CA LEU A 131 16.07 1.67 10.75
C LEU A 131 17.25 2.46 11.32
N ILE A 132 16.99 3.53 12.08
CA ILE A 132 18.02 4.30 12.77
C ILE A 132 18.80 3.40 13.74
N ARG A 133 18.13 2.55 14.52
CA ARG A 133 18.80 1.61 15.44
C ARG A 133 19.67 0.60 14.70
N LEU A 134 19.20 0.07 13.56
CA LEU A 134 19.95 -0.89 12.76
C LEU A 134 21.17 -0.27 12.07
N ALA A 135 21.02 0.94 11.55
CA ALA A 135 22.08 1.64 10.81
C ALA A 135 23.20 2.18 11.73
N THR A 136 22.90 2.43 13.00
CA THR A 136 23.85 3.08 13.90
C THR A 136 24.37 2.13 14.98
N ARG A 137 25.66 1.78 14.87
CA ARG A 137 26.39 1.00 15.90
C ARG A 137 26.85 1.83 17.10
N SER A 138 26.61 3.13 17.10
CA SER A 138 27.09 4.06 18.13
C SER A 138 25.94 4.52 19.04
N ASP A 139 26.10 4.35 20.35
CA ASP A 139 25.16 4.81 21.37
C ASP A 139 25.36 6.28 21.77
N PHE A 140 26.24 7.01 21.06
CA PHE A 140 26.56 8.41 21.40
C PHE A 140 25.33 9.34 21.37
N LEU A 141 24.37 9.10 20.47
CA LEU A 141 23.15 9.92 20.39
C LEU A 141 21.91 9.02 20.48
N PRO A 142 21.01 9.27 21.45
CA PRO A 142 19.77 8.50 21.60
C PRO A 142 18.93 8.45 20.30
N THR A 143 18.34 7.30 19.99
CA THR A 143 17.47 7.13 18.81
C THR A 143 16.36 8.17 18.75
N ALA A 144 15.78 8.54 19.91
CA ALA A 144 14.72 9.55 19.99
C ALA A 144 15.18 10.92 19.48
N LEU A 145 16.43 11.33 19.81
CA LEU A 145 16.97 12.61 19.37
C LEU A 145 17.31 12.60 17.88
N ARG A 146 17.85 11.48 17.35
CA ARG A 146 18.08 11.31 15.91
C ARG A 146 16.78 11.36 15.14
N LEU A 147 15.74 10.67 15.62
CA LEU A 147 14.41 10.69 15.03
C LEU A 147 13.77 12.07 15.07
N PHE A 148 13.99 12.84 16.14
CA PHE A 148 13.54 14.23 16.23
C PHE A 148 14.19 15.10 15.13
N PHE A 149 15.50 15.04 14.96
CA PHE A 149 16.17 15.77 13.88
C PHE A 149 15.70 15.31 12.50
N PHE A 150 15.54 14.00 12.29
CA PHE A 150 15.01 13.48 11.04
C PHE A 150 13.59 14.00 10.75
N ARG A 151 12.71 14.01 11.76
CA ARG A 151 11.37 14.60 11.66
C ARG A 151 11.41 16.07 11.24
N VAL A 152 12.32 16.85 11.85
CA VAL A 152 12.50 18.27 11.50
C VAL A 152 12.93 18.41 10.04
N VAL A 153 13.89 17.61 9.59
CA VAL A 153 14.34 17.62 8.18
C VAL A 153 13.18 17.28 7.23
N VAL A 154 12.41 16.23 7.51
CA VAL A 154 11.24 15.84 6.69
C VAL A 154 10.21 16.97 6.66
N LEU A 155 9.91 17.60 7.79
CA LEU A 155 8.96 18.71 7.86
C LEU A 155 9.40 19.90 6.97
N PHE A 156 10.69 20.26 6.99
CA PHE A 156 11.19 21.37 6.18
C PHE A 156 11.39 21.03 4.68
N ARG A 157 11.74 19.78 4.36
CA ARG A 157 12.07 19.36 3.00
C ARG A 157 10.86 18.81 2.23
N ALA A 158 9.99 18.10 2.90
CA ALA A 158 8.82 17.42 2.30
C ALA A 158 7.49 18.05 2.73
N GLY A 159 7.49 18.95 3.70
CA GLY A 159 6.29 19.70 4.11
C GLY A 159 5.31 18.90 4.97
N PHE A 160 5.61 17.66 5.36
CA PHE A 160 4.72 16.86 6.20
C PHE A 160 5.38 16.40 7.51
N ASP A 161 4.54 16.13 8.51
CA ASP A 161 5.00 15.56 9.76
C ASP A 161 5.07 14.04 9.66
N LEU A 162 6.29 13.50 9.71
CA LEU A 162 6.60 12.06 9.74
C LEU A 162 5.70 11.25 10.70
N TYR A 163 5.28 11.84 11.84
CA TYR A 163 4.47 11.13 12.84
C TYR A 163 3.00 10.98 12.44
N LYS A 164 2.55 11.74 11.43
CA LYS A 164 1.20 11.61 10.87
C LYS A 164 1.08 10.44 9.88
N ALA A 165 2.18 9.98 9.29
CA ALA A 165 2.19 8.77 8.45
C ALA A 165 2.03 7.51 9.33
N SER A 166 0.81 7.20 9.72
CA SER A 166 0.46 6.19 10.71
C SER A 166 -0.70 5.30 10.26
N PRO A 167 -0.43 4.29 9.40
CA PRO A 167 -1.44 3.30 8.99
C PRO A 167 -2.19 2.68 10.15
N ILE A 168 -1.52 2.42 11.29
CA ILE A 168 -2.16 1.85 12.48
C ILE A 168 -3.24 2.76 13.11
N HIS A 169 -3.17 4.06 12.86
CA HIS A 169 -4.24 4.98 13.25
C HIS A 169 -5.38 4.96 12.22
N ALA A 170 -5.05 4.88 10.93
CA ALA A 170 -6.03 4.86 9.86
C ALA A 170 -6.92 3.61 9.91
N VAL A 171 -6.35 2.42 10.13
CA VAL A 171 -7.12 1.17 10.20
C VAL A 171 -8.13 1.11 11.35
N LYS A 172 -7.99 1.95 12.38
CA LYS A 172 -8.98 2.11 13.46
C LYS A 172 -10.28 2.78 13.02
N HIS A 173 -10.28 3.37 11.83
CA HIS A 173 -11.43 4.03 11.23
C HIS A 173 -11.76 3.44 9.85
N ALA A 174 -11.05 2.37 9.46
CA ALA A 174 -11.26 1.69 8.19
C ALA A 174 -12.68 1.12 8.09
N THR A 175 -13.32 1.33 6.96
CA THR A 175 -14.66 0.83 6.66
C THR A 175 -14.66 -0.20 5.54
N VAL A 176 -13.63 -0.18 4.68
CA VAL A 176 -13.50 -1.10 3.55
C VAL A 176 -12.86 -2.40 4.01
N PRO A 177 -13.39 -3.57 3.59
CA PRO A 177 -12.77 -4.85 3.89
C PRO A 177 -11.30 -4.91 3.50
N THR A 178 -10.43 -5.35 4.42
CA THR A 178 -8.97 -5.30 4.24
C THR A 178 -8.31 -6.65 4.43
N LEU A 179 -7.50 -7.05 3.45
CA LEU A 179 -6.62 -8.22 3.51
C LEU A 179 -5.18 -7.79 3.80
N PHE A 180 -4.62 -8.31 4.89
CA PHE A 180 -3.22 -8.09 5.27
C PHE A 180 -2.36 -9.29 4.88
N LEU A 181 -1.35 -9.07 4.04
CA LEU A 181 -0.41 -10.09 3.58
C LEU A 181 1.01 -9.75 4.04
N HIS A 182 1.83 -10.76 4.39
CA HIS A 182 3.21 -10.52 4.82
C HIS A 182 4.07 -11.78 4.73
N GLY A 183 5.35 -11.61 4.40
CA GLY A 183 6.35 -12.65 4.56
C GLY A 183 6.74 -12.82 6.04
N ASP A 184 6.86 -14.05 6.54
CA ASP A 184 7.19 -14.27 7.96
C ASP A 184 8.69 -14.10 8.27
N ASN A 185 9.54 -14.06 7.23
CA ASN A 185 10.97 -13.79 7.32
C ASN A 185 11.36 -12.39 6.82
N ASP A 186 10.42 -11.44 6.81
CA ASP A 186 10.66 -10.07 6.37
C ASP A 186 11.62 -9.34 7.33
N GLN A 187 12.81 -9.00 6.82
CA GLN A 187 13.86 -8.29 7.56
C GLN A 187 13.78 -6.77 7.39
N ILE A 188 12.98 -6.29 6.42
CA ILE A 188 12.77 -4.85 6.14
C ILE A 188 11.65 -4.33 7.02
N VAL A 189 10.45 -4.91 6.93
CA VAL A 189 9.30 -4.58 7.77
C VAL A 189 8.92 -5.82 8.58
N PRO A 190 9.11 -5.82 9.90
CA PRO A 190 8.81 -7.00 10.71
C PRO A 190 7.35 -7.43 10.60
N VAL A 191 7.11 -8.75 10.44
CA VAL A 191 5.75 -9.34 10.34
C VAL A 191 4.84 -8.97 11.52
N GLU A 192 5.41 -8.62 12.67
CA GLU A 192 4.65 -8.16 13.85
C GLU A 192 3.93 -6.83 13.58
N MET A 193 4.41 -5.99 12.66
CA MET A 193 3.70 -4.78 12.26
C MET A 193 2.40 -5.12 11.53
N CYS A 194 2.42 -6.08 10.61
CA CYS A 194 1.23 -6.58 9.93
C CYS A 194 0.21 -7.18 10.91
N LYS A 195 0.66 -8.01 11.86
CA LYS A 195 -0.20 -8.58 12.90
C LYS A 195 -0.87 -7.51 13.76
N ARG A 196 -0.16 -6.42 14.04
CA ARG A 196 -0.70 -5.27 14.78
C ARG A 196 -1.73 -4.51 13.95
N LEU A 197 -1.46 -4.24 12.68
CA LEU A 197 -2.42 -3.63 11.75
C LEU A 197 -3.72 -4.44 11.71
N TYR A 198 -3.61 -5.76 11.51
CA TYR A 198 -4.76 -6.67 11.50
C TYR A 198 -5.56 -6.62 12.81
N ARG A 199 -4.90 -6.58 13.98
CA ARG A 199 -5.60 -6.54 15.28
C ARG A 199 -6.36 -5.24 15.50
N GLU A 200 -5.78 -4.12 15.09
CA GLU A 200 -6.31 -2.77 15.30
C GLU A 200 -7.36 -2.35 14.26
N ALA A 201 -7.37 -2.98 13.09
CA ALA A 201 -8.37 -2.70 12.07
C ALA A 201 -9.78 -3.06 12.56
N VAL A 202 -10.76 -2.17 12.31
CA VAL A 202 -12.15 -2.34 12.75
C VAL A 202 -13.07 -2.85 11.64
N CYS A 203 -12.66 -2.74 10.38
CA CYS A 203 -13.39 -3.28 9.23
C CYS A 203 -13.41 -4.81 9.21
N SER A 204 -14.18 -5.40 8.30
CA SER A 204 -14.02 -6.80 7.91
C SER A 204 -12.59 -7.05 7.46
N ARG A 205 -11.89 -8.03 8.03
CA ARG A 205 -10.46 -8.19 7.79
C ARG A 205 -10.01 -9.63 7.79
N GLU A 206 -9.01 -9.89 6.95
CA GLU A 206 -8.29 -11.16 6.92
C GLU A 206 -6.77 -10.95 6.97
N TYR A 207 -6.06 -12.00 7.28
CA TYR A 207 -4.63 -12.00 7.43
C TYR A 207 -4.02 -13.30 6.90
N ALA A 208 -2.90 -13.19 6.18
CA ALA A 208 -2.11 -14.36 5.80
C ALA A 208 -0.62 -14.05 5.81
N THR A 209 0.17 -15.02 6.27
CA THR A 209 1.63 -15.00 6.17
C THR A 209 2.14 -16.06 5.22
N PHE A 210 3.32 -15.82 4.65
CA PHE A 210 4.01 -16.70 3.71
C PHE A 210 5.31 -17.18 4.35
N ILE A 211 5.38 -18.49 4.62
CA ILE A 211 6.50 -19.12 5.35
C ILE A 211 7.78 -19.02 4.53
N GLY A 212 8.84 -18.49 5.14
CA GLY A 212 10.16 -18.30 4.55
C GLY A 212 10.27 -17.09 3.61
N ALA A 213 9.16 -16.41 3.30
CA ALA A 213 9.18 -15.25 2.43
C ALA A 213 9.75 -14.01 3.14
N GLY A 214 10.63 -13.29 2.45
CA GLY A 214 11.11 -11.97 2.83
C GLY A 214 10.12 -10.86 2.45
N HIS A 215 10.64 -9.63 2.36
CA HIS A 215 9.85 -8.43 2.03
C HIS A 215 9.28 -8.50 0.62
N LEU A 216 7.94 -8.45 0.48
CA LEU A 216 7.21 -8.57 -0.79
C LEU A 216 7.46 -9.90 -1.56
N GLU A 217 8.08 -10.90 -0.93
CA GLU A 217 8.38 -12.17 -1.57
C GLU A 217 7.22 -13.19 -1.50
N GLY A 218 6.12 -12.87 -0.83
CA GLY A 218 4.98 -13.77 -0.68
C GLY A 218 4.42 -14.27 -2.01
N VAL A 219 4.29 -13.38 -2.98
CA VAL A 219 3.81 -13.69 -4.34
C VAL A 219 4.77 -14.59 -5.12
N MET A 220 6.08 -14.50 -4.86
CA MET A 220 7.11 -15.32 -5.52
C MET A 220 7.33 -16.66 -4.82
N THR A 221 7.31 -16.67 -3.48
CA THR A 221 7.57 -17.87 -2.66
C THR A 221 6.44 -18.89 -2.76
N ASN A 222 5.19 -18.43 -2.79
CA ASN A 222 4.03 -19.30 -2.93
C ASN A 222 2.90 -18.63 -3.73
N PRO A 223 3.06 -18.48 -5.06
CA PRO A 223 2.11 -17.75 -5.91
C PRO A 223 0.68 -18.30 -5.83
N ASN A 224 0.51 -19.63 -5.88
CA ASN A 224 -0.81 -20.24 -5.80
C ASN A 224 -1.56 -19.90 -4.51
N ARG A 225 -0.89 -19.94 -3.36
CA ARG A 225 -1.49 -19.60 -2.08
C ARG A 225 -1.75 -18.10 -1.98
N TYR A 226 -0.84 -17.29 -2.51
CA TYR A 226 -0.96 -15.83 -2.51
C TYR A 226 -2.23 -15.41 -3.25
N TRP A 227 -2.33 -15.79 -4.51
CA TRP A 227 -3.46 -15.42 -5.36
C TRP A 227 -4.77 -16.05 -4.90
N LYS A 228 -4.76 -17.32 -4.48
CA LYS A 228 -5.96 -17.93 -3.88
C LYS A 228 -6.49 -17.12 -2.69
N ARG A 229 -5.60 -16.52 -1.87
CA ARG A 229 -6.04 -15.67 -0.76
C ARG A 229 -6.62 -14.36 -1.24
N VAL A 230 -5.98 -13.71 -2.19
CA VAL A 230 -6.43 -12.46 -2.81
C VAL A 230 -7.79 -12.66 -3.48
N ASP A 231 -7.88 -13.63 -4.40
CA ASP A 231 -9.08 -13.86 -5.21
C ASP A 231 -10.28 -14.28 -4.35
N SER A 232 -10.08 -15.21 -3.42
CA SER A 232 -11.14 -15.63 -2.50
C SER A 232 -11.59 -14.49 -1.59
N PHE A 233 -10.70 -13.60 -1.18
CA PHE A 233 -11.07 -12.42 -0.39
C PHE A 233 -11.93 -11.46 -1.21
N ILE A 234 -11.48 -11.10 -2.41
CA ILE A 234 -12.20 -10.17 -3.30
C ILE A 234 -13.56 -10.73 -3.72
N ALA A 235 -13.63 -12.02 -4.06
CA ALA A 235 -14.89 -12.67 -4.47
C ALA A 235 -16.00 -12.47 -3.43
N ARG A 236 -15.68 -12.62 -2.15
CA ARG A 236 -16.67 -12.39 -1.06
C ARG A 236 -17.16 -10.95 -0.98
N GLN A 237 -16.34 -9.99 -1.40
CA GLN A 237 -16.75 -8.56 -1.38
C GLN A 237 -17.63 -8.20 -2.58
N LYS A 238 -17.55 -8.97 -3.67
CA LYS A 238 -18.42 -8.77 -4.84
C LYS A 238 -19.84 -9.29 -4.65
N GLU A 239 -20.04 -10.19 -3.69
CA GLU A 239 -21.34 -10.80 -3.37
C GLU A 239 -22.16 -9.98 -2.37
N THR A 240 -21.56 -8.96 -1.76
CA THR A 240 -22.17 -8.10 -0.74
C THR A 240 -22.67 -6.80 -1.33
#